data_dbf93ff2316649ce932c2de1ab1583c3
#
_entry.id   dbf93ff2316649ce932c2de1ab1583c3
#
_cell.length_a   1.000
_cell.length_b   1.000
_cell.length_c   1.000
_cell.angle_alpha   90.00
_cell.angle_beta   90.00
_cell.angle_gamma   90.00
#
_symmetry.space_group_name_H-M   'P 1'
#
loop_
_entity.id
_entity.type
_entity.pdbx_description
1 polymer ?
#
loop_
_entity_poly.entity_id
_entity_poly.type
_entity_poly.pdbx_seq_one_letter_code
_entity_poly.pdbx_strand_id
1 'polypeptide(L)'
;MTSQPAPSPDAPPRLVTVGTTGSTNTDLRRALTAADGHLDVAAARAWPHLSALRAVAQSAGRGRGDHVWTTPPTGALLVSFVLRPLVPLAHLGWLPLVAGLAVRDVVAARARIW
;
A
#
# COMPACT_ATOMS: atom_id res chain seq x y z
N MET A 1 -10.77 23.80 18.63
CA MET A 1 -10.08 22.78 17.83
C MET A 1 -10.90 22.46 16.59
N THR A 2 -10.37 22.73 15.45
CA THR A 2 -11.05 22.46 14.18
C THR A 2 -10.87 20.98 13.82
N SER A 3 -11.96 20.24 13.77
CA SER A 3 -11.91 18.88 13.24
C SER A 3 -11.76 18.93 11.71
N GLN A 4 -10.86 18.14 11.18
CA GLN A 4 -10.72 18.02 9.74
C GLN A 4 -11.87 17.19 9.16
N PRO A 5 -12.43 17.59 8.02
CA PRO A 5 -13.44 16.76 7.38
C PRO A 5 -12.85 15.43 6.96
N ALA A 6 -13.67 14.40 6.90
CA ALA A 6 -13.27 13.10 6.38
C ALA A 6 -12.79 13.24 4.93
N PRO A 7 -11.81 12.45 4.49
CA PRO A 7 -11.38 12.48 3.10
C PRO A 7 -12.53 12.09 2.17
N SER A 8 -12.61 12.76 1.03
CA SER A 8 -13.57 12.38 0.00
C SER A 8 -13.26 10.99 -0.53
N PRO A 9 -14.25 10.11 -0.71
CA PRO A 9 -14.02 8.82 -1.34
C PRO A 9 -13.52 8.95 -2.78
N ASP A 10 -13.74 10.10 -3.40
CA ASP A 10 -13.33 10.39 -4.76
C ASP A 10 -11.99 11.12 -4.85
N ALA A 11 -11.30 11.34 -3.71
CA ALA A 11 -10.00 11.98 -3.72
C ALA A 11 -9.01 11.13 -4.55
N PRO A 12 -8.22 11.76 -5.44
CA PRO A 12 -7.29 11.01 -6.27
C PRO A 12 -6.22 10.35 -5.41
N PRO A 13 -5.79 9.13 -5.76
CA PRO A 13 -4.72 8.46 -5.04
C PRO A 13 -3.39 9.20 -5.22
N ARG A 14 -2.52 9.07 -4.24
CA ARG A 14 -1.19 9.67 -4.23
C ARG A 14 -0.14 8.60 -4.48
N LEU A 15 0.77 8.85 -5.40
CA LEU A 15 1.93 7.99 -5.61
C LEU A 15 3.19 8.69 -5.10
N VAL A 16 3.87 8.08 -4.15
CA VAL A 16 5.14 8.56 -3.62
C VAL A 16 6.22 7.55 -3.99
N THR A 17 7.31 8.04 -4.59
CA THR A 17 8.47 7.20 -4.91
C THR A 17 9.65 7.64 -4.04
N VAL A 18 10.29 6.68 -3.39
CA VAL A 18 11.50 6.89 -2.60
C VAL A 18 12.66 6.09 -3.20
N GLY A 19 13.89 6.44 -2.84
CA GLY A 19 15.07 5.72 -3.31
C GLY A 19 15.17 4.34 -2.65
N THR A 20 15.92 4.27 -1.55
CA THR A 20 16.08 3.04 -0.79
C THR A 20 15.37 3.17 0.55
N THR A 21 14.64 2.13 0.93
CA THR A 21 14.03 2.03 2.25
C THR A 21 14.22 0.64 2.82
N GLY A 22 13.99 0.49 4.12
CA GLY A 22 13.94 -0.83 4.75
C GLY A 22 12.79 -1.66 4.23
N SER A 23 11.59 -1.09 4.23
CA SER A 23 10.37 -1.76 3.78
C SER A 23 9.29 -0.71 3.48
N THR A 24 8.70 -0.78 2.29
CA THR A 24 7.58 0.09 1.92
C THR A 24 6.36 -0.15 2.82
N ASN A 25 6.10 -1.40 3.20
CA ASN A 25 5.02 -1.71 4.14
C ASN A 25 5.25 -1.09 5.52
N THR A 26 6.46 -1.18 6.04
CA THR A 26 6.81 -0.59 7.34
C THR A 26 6.68 0.93 7.29
N ASP A 27 7.19 1.56 6.24
CA ASP A 27 7.13 3.01 6.08
C ASP A 27 5.68 3.49 5.98
N LEU A 28 4.86 2.80 5.20
CA LEU A 28 3.46 3.15 5.02
C LEU A 28 2.67 2.95 6.32
N ARG A 29 2.94 1.86 7.03
CA ARG A 29 2.32 1.61 8.34
C ARG A 29 2.64 2.75 9.32
N ARG A 30 3.88 3.21 9.37
CA ARG A 30 4.29 4.34 10.21
C ARG A 30 3.56 5.62 9.80
N ALA A 31 3.45 5.89 8.52
CA ALA A 31 2.77 7.07 8.01
C ALA A 31 1.27 7.08 8.36
N LEU A 32 0.66 5.91 8.49
CA LEU A 32 -0.78 5.76 8.75
C LEU A 32 -1.12 5.57 10.23
N THR A 33 -0.14 5.45 11.10
CA THR A 33 -0.33 5.13 12.51
C THR A 33 0.01 6.33 13.38
N ALA A 34 -0.90 6.68 14.29
CA ALA A 34 -0.67 7.73 15.28
C ALA A 34 0.25 7.25 16.41
N ALA A 35 0.67 8.18 17.26
CA ALA A 35 1.58 7.87 18.36
C ALA A 35 1.01 6.86 19.38
N ASP A 36 -0.32 6.76 19.47
CA ASP A 36 -1.00 5.79 20.34
C ASP A 36 -1.12 4.39 19.73
N GLY A 37 -0.60 4.17 18.53
CA GLY A 37 -0.67 2.88 17.85
C GLY A 37 -1.93 2.64 17.03
N HIS A 38 -2.91 3.55 17.07
CA HIS A 38 -4.12 3.44 16.26
C HIS A 38 -3.96 4.14 14.92
N LEU A 39 -4.87 3.88 13.99
CA LEU A 39 -4.87 4.55 12.71
C LEU A 39 -5.04 6.07 12.89
N ASP A 40 -4.20 6.82 12.20
CA ASP A 40 -4.26 8.27 12.22
C ASP A 40 -5.29 8.75 11.20
N VAL A 41 -6.38 9.30 11.70
CA VAL A 41 -7.46 9.84 10.84
C VAL A 41 -6.96 10.96 9.95
N ALA A 42 -6.04 11.80 10.45
CA ALA A 42 -5.46 12.88 9.66
C ALA A 42 -4.64 12.36 8.48
N ALA A 43 -3.98 11.22 8.64
CA ALA A 43 -3.21 10.60 7.57
C ALA A 43 -4.08 10.14 6.39
N ALA A 44 -5.37 9.94 6.61
CA ALA A 44 -6.29 9.54 5.55
C ALA A 44 -6.40 10.59 4.44
N ARG A 45 -6.17 11.86 4.75
CA ARG A 45 -6.17 12.95 3.76
C ARG A 45 -4.93 12.92 2.88
N ALA A 46 -3.78 12.60 3.48
CA ALA A 46 -2.52 12.51 2.75
C ALA A 46 -2.40 11.20 1.95
N TRP A 47 -3.13 10.17 2.38
CA TRP A 47 -3.08 8.83 1.79
C TRP A 47 -4.49 8.33 1.48
N PRO A 48 -5.15 8.88 0.44
CA PRO A 48 -6.46 8.38 0.02
C PRO A 48 -6.42 6.93 -0.44
N HIS A 49 -7.59 6.33 -0.63
CA HIS A 49 -7.71 4.97 -1.15
C HIS A 49 -6.91 4.79 -2.43
N LEU A 50 -6.18 3.67 -2.54
CA LEU A 50 -5.27 3.30 -3.63
C LEU A 50 -4.01 4.15 -3.72
N SER A 51 -3.73 5.00 -2.73
CA SER A 51 -2.41 5.63 -2.65
C SER A 51 -1.33 4.58 -2.50
N ALA A 52 -0.15 4.86 -3.03
CA ALA A 52 0.94 3.91 -3.09
C ALA A 52 2.27 4.54 -2.68
N LEU A 53 3.09 3.76 -2.01
CA LEU A 53 4.49 4.06 -1.73
C LEU A 53 5.36 3.06 -2.49
N ARG A 54 6.15 3.57 -3.41
CA ARG A 54 7.06 2.77 -4.24
C ARG A 54 8.51 3.08 -3.84
N ALA A 55 9.33 2.05 -3.78
CA ALA A 55 10.77 2.19 -3.58
C ALA A 55 11.55 1.66 -4.77
N VAL A 56 12.71 2.26 -5.02
CA VAL A 56 13.64 1.77 -6.04
C VAL A 56 14.38 0.53 -5.50
N ALA A 57 14.72 0.54 -4.21
CA ALA A 57 15.38 -0.58 -3.54
C ALA A 57 14.87 -0.75 -2.12
N GLN A 58 14.94 -1.96 -1.60
CA GLN A 58 14.44 -2.31 -0.28
C GLN A 58 15.44 -3.22 0.42
N SER A 59 15.81 -2.91 1.66
CA SER A 59 16.85 -3.63 2.42
C SER A 59 16.31 -4.62 3.44
N ALA A 60 15.04 -4.52 3.82
CA ALA A 60 14.42 -5.36 4.83
C ALA A 60 12.99 -5.73 4.44
N GLY A 61 12.82 -6.21 3.22
CA GLY A 61 11.53 -6.64 2.71
C GLY A 61 10.98 -7.81 3.51
N ARG A 62 9.66 -7.76 3.77
CA ARG A 62 8.98 -8.76 4.57
C ARG A 62 7.91 -9.47 3.77
N GLY A 63 7.88 -10.78 3.90
CA GLY A 63 6.82 -11.61 3.43
C GLY A 63 5.86 -11.97 4.56
N ARG A 64 5.07 -12.98 4.33
CA ARG A 64 4.12 -13.49 5.31
C ARG A 64 4.86 -14.15 6.48
N GLY A 65 4.40 -13.88 7.72
CA GLY A 65 5.05 -14.39 8.92
C GLY A 65 6.44 -13.80 9.10
N ASP A 66 7.43 -14.66 9.36
CA ASP A 66 8.82 -14.25 9.58
C ASP A 66 9.67 -14.29 8.30
N HIS A 67 9.04 -14.47 7.15
CA HIS A 67 9.77 -14.50 5.89
C HIS A 67 10.37 -13.16 5.53
N VAL A 68 11.63 -13.18 5.14
CA VAL A 68 12.36 -11.99 4.67
C VAL A 68 12.49 -12.08 3.15
N TRP A 69 12.17 -10.98 2.48
CA TRP A 69 12.34 -10.89 1.04
C TRP A 69 13.69 -10.32 0.67
N THR A 70 14.40 -11.04 -0.21
CA THR A 70 15.60 -10.50 -0.84
C THR A 70 15.22 -9.94 -2.19
N THR A 71 15.53 -8.66 -2.39
CA THR A 71 15.20 -7.97 -3.63
C THR A 71 16.37 -8.06 -4.60
N PRO A 72 16.16 -8.48 -5.84
CA PRO A 72 17.19 -8.42 -6.85
C PRO A 72 17.56 -6.95 -7.17
N PRO A 73 18.80 -6.67 -7.65
CA PRO A 73 19.23 -5.31 -7.95
C PRO A 73 18.37 -4.59 -8.98
N THR A 74 17.75 -5.32 -9.90
CA THR A 74 16.92 -4.78 -10.97
C THR A 74 15.72 -5.69 -11.23
N GLY A 75 14.70 -5.15 -11.86
CA GLY A 75 13.57 -5.95 -12.35
C GLY A 75 12.50 -6.26 -11.29
N ALA A 76 12.57 -5.65 -10.11
CA ALA A 76 11.55 -5.83 -9.08
C ALA A 76 10.71 -4.56 -8.92
N LEU A 77 9.40 -4.76 -8.70
CA LEU A 77 8.48 -3.69 -8.33
C LEU A 77 8.24 -3.76 -6.82
N LEU A 78 8.68 -2.73 -6.11
CA LEU A 78 8.56 -2.62 -4.66
C LEU A 78 7.53 -1.55 -4.34
N VAL A 79 6.31 -1.96 -4.05
CA VAL A 79 5.20 -1.03 -3.83
C VAL A 79 4.26 -1.55 -2.75
N SER A 80 3.78 -0.62 -1.93
CA SER A 80 2.70 -0.88 -0.97
C SER A 80 1.55 0.07 -1.24
N PHE A 81 0.33 -0.44 -1.15
CA PHE A 81 -0.88 0.33 -1.40
C PHE A 81 -1.68 0.53 -0.13
N VAL A 82 -2.32 1.69 -0.03
CA VAL A 82 -3.32 1.95 0.99
C VAL A 82 -4.69 1.54 0.45
N LEU A 83 -5.35 0.62 1.14
CA LEU A 83 -6.71 0.23 0.79
C LEU A 83 -7.66 0.71 1.89
N ARG A 84 -8.72 1.41 1.48
CA ARG A 84 -9.79 1.86 2.38
C ARG A 84 -11.13 1.34 1.84
N PRO A 85 -11.32 0.01 1.88
CA PRO A 85 -12.50 -0.59 1.30
C PRO A 85 -13.76 -0.25 2.10
N LEU A 86 -14.84 0.03 1.39
CA LEU A 86 -16.17 0.25 1.98
C LEU A 86 -16.96 -1.04 1.97
N VAL A 87 -16.43 -2.06 2.62
CA VAL A 87 -17.06 -3.39 2.70
C VAL A 87 -17.15 -3.82 4.16
N PRO A 88 -18.08 -4.72 4.51
CA PRO A 88 -18.14 -5.27 5.85
C PRO A 88 -16.82 -5.92 6.26
N LEU A 89 -16.48 -5.81 7.55
CA LEU A 89 -15.24 -6.35 8.09
C LEU A 89 -15.06 -7.85 7.77
N ALA A 90 -16.16 -8.61 7.76
CA ALA A 90 -16.13 -10.03 7.43
C ALA A 90 -15.64 -10.33 6.01
N HIS A 91 -15.70 -9.36 5.10
CA HIS A 91 -15.28 -9.52 3.71
C HIS A 91 -13.82 -9.14 3.46
N LEU A 92 -13.12 -8.61 4.45
CA LEU A 92 -11.72 -8.17 4.28
C LEU A 92 -10.77 -9.31 3.94
N GLY A 93 -11.11 -10.55 4.30
CA GLY A 93 -10.32 -11.72 3.94
C GLY A 93 -10.21 -11.97 2.44
N TRP A 94 -11.09 -11.40 1.62
CA TRP A 94 -11.06 -11.51 0.17
C TRP A 94 -10.04 -10.58 -0.50
N LEU A 95 -9.52 -9.58 0.24
CA LEU A 95 -8.62 -8.57 -0.35
C LEU A 95 -7.37 -9.16 -1.01
N PRO A 96 -6.67 -10.15 -0.44
CA PRO A 96 -5.51 -10.73 -1.11
C PRO A 96 -5.85 -11.35 -2.47
N LEU A 97 -7.02 -12.01 -2.58
CA LEU A 97 -7.47 -12.61 -3.83
C LEU A 97 -7.84 -11.55 -4.87
N VAL A 98 -8.55 -10.52 -4.45
CA VAL A 98 -8.90 -9.39 -5.33
C VAL A 98 -7.65 -8.68 -5.81
N ALA A 99 -6.68 -8.43 -4.92
CA ALA A 99 -5.41 -7.82 -5.27
C ALA A 99 -4.64 -8.67 -6.29
N GLY A 100 -4.60 -9.98 -6.09
CA GLY A 100 -3.95 -10.90 -7.03
C GLY A 100 -4.57 -10.85 -8.41
N LEU A 101 -5.91 -10.83 -8.50
CA LEU A 101 -6.61 -10.72 -9.77
C LEU A 101 -6.34 -9.38 -10.46
N ALA A 102 -6.31 -8.28 -9.70
CA ALA A 102 -6.02 -6.96 -10.24
C ALA A 102 -4.60 -6.89 -10.81
N VAL A 103 -3.61 -7.42 -10.11
CA VAL A 103 -2.23 -7.47 -10.59
C VAL A 103 -2.13 -8.34 -11.83
N ARG A 104 -2.78 -9.51 -11.85
CA ARG A 104 -2.83 -10.36 -13.03
C ARG A 104 -3.37 -9.63 -14.24
N ASP A 105 -4.47 -8.92 -14.08
CA ASP A 105 -5.10 -8.19 -15.19
C ASP A 105 -4.19 -7.08 -15.74
N VAL A 106 -3.51 -6.34 -14.87
CA VAL A 106 -2.57 -5.31 -15.27
C VAL A 106 -1.38 -5.91 -16.01
N VAL A 107 -0.79 -6.97 -15.49
CA VAL A 107 0.36 -7.62 -16.11
C VAL A 107 -0.05 -8.21 -17.46
N ALA A 108 -1.20 -8.86 -17.55
CA ALA A 108 -1.70 -9.41 -18.81
C ALA A 108 -1.89 -8.32 -19.86
N ALA A 109 -2.49 -7.20 -19.49
CA ALA A 109 -2.74 -6.09 -20.40
C ALA A 109 -1.45 -5.44 -20.90
N ARG A 110 -0.43 -5.34 -20.03
CA ARG A 110 0.84 -4.68 -20.33
C ARG A 110 1.82 -5.59 -21.05
N ALA A 111 1.90 -6.86 -20.62
CA ALA A 111 2.87 -7.81 -21.15
C ALA A 111 2.31 -8.70 -22.27
N ARG A 112 1.01 -8.73 -22.46
CA ARG A 112 0.32 -9.57 -23.45
C ARG A 112 0.66 -11.06 -23.32
N ILE A 113 0.77 -11.55 -22.06
CA ILE A 113 1.19 -12.91 -21.77
C ILE A 113 0.04 -13.83 -21.34
N TRP A 114 -1.17 -13.32 -21.16
CA TRP A 114 -2.36 -14.09 -20.85
C TRP A 114 -3.54 -13.71 -21.74
#